data_5f483ba789bce51fc7c2829503e66f93
#
_entry.id   5f483ba789bce51fc7c2829503e66f93
#
_cell.length_a   1.000
_cell.length_b   1.000
_cell.length_c   1.000
_cell.angle_alpha   90.00
_cell.angle_beta   90.00
_cell.angle_gamma   90.00
#
_symmetry.space_group_name_H-M   'P 1'
#
loop_
_entity.id
_entity.type
_entity.pdbx_description
1 polymer ?
#
loop_
_entity_poly.entity_id
_entity_poly.type
_entity_poly.pdbx_seq_one_letter_code
_entity_poly.pdbx_strand_id
1 'polypeptide(L)'
;MRLKEKEVEVGCLYLTTVNQYRAVLAMKGEFLIYAPSLEGTASLNLDSTKMPFENMPFKKCQISTFAKKDYQMFDFNGTEAIKHKLNEIQLAEAITQCNAKSAIATLLAE
;
A
#
# COMPACT_ATOMS: atom_id res chain seq x y z
N MET A 1 14.51 2.14 -5.31
CA MET A 1 14.96 0.72 -5.33
C MET A 1 13.77 -0.21 -5.53
N ARG A 2 14.01 -1.35 -6.09
CA ARG A 2 12.96 -2.37 -6.26
C ARG A 2 12.86 -3.22 -5.00
N LEU A 3 11.67 -3.75 -4.74
CA LEU A 3 11.44 -4.70 -3.66
C LEU A 3 11.72 -6.13 -4.13
N LYS A 4 12.09 -6.99 -3.20
CA LYS A 4 11.97 -8.42 -3.40
C LYS A 4 10.52 -8.80 -3.16
N GLU A 5 9.99 -9.80 -3.88
CA GLU A 5 8.58 -10.17 -3.71
C GLU A 5 8.25 -10.55 -2.27
N LYS A 6 9.17 -11.18 -1.56
CA LYS A 6 9.00 -11.54 -0.15
C LYS A 6 8.88 -10.34 0.80
N GLU A 7 9.28 -9.14 0.34
CA GLU A 7 9.15 -7.91 1.12
C GLU A 7 7.77 -7.28 0.98
N VAL A 8 6.95 -7.77 0.04
CA VAL A 8 5.59 -7.29 -0.18
C VAL A 8 4.66 -8.04 0.76
N GLU A 9 4.04 -7.33 1.69
CA GLU A 9 3.19 -7.92 2.73
C GLU A 9 1.85 -7.21 2.84
N VAL A 10 0.80 -7.98 3.11
CA VAL A 10 -0.54 -7.44 3.39
C VAL A 10 -0.47 -6.56 4.64
N GLY A 11 -1.13 -5.42 4.59
CA GLY A 11 -1.20 -4.49 5.72
C GLY A 11 -0.03 -3.53 5.78
N CYS A 12 0.89 -3.56 4.83
CA CYS A 12 2.04 -2.67 4.82
C CYS A 12 1.90 -1.55 3.79
N LEU A 13 2.47 -0.41 4.15
CA LEU A 13 2.52 0.80 3.33
C LEU A 13 3.90 0.93 2.70
N TYR A 14 3.93 1.31 1.43
CA TYR A 14 5.14 1.53 0.63
C TYR A 14 5.10 2.92 0.02
N LEU A 15 6.26 3.51 -0.22
CA LEU A 15 6.37 4.85 -0.78
C LEU A 15 7.22 4.82 -2.04
N THR A 16 6.65 5.23 -3.17
CA THR A 16 7.40 5.30 -4.43
C THR A 16 8.28 6.54 -4.48
N THR A 17 9.25 6.55 -5.38
CA THR A 17 10.16 7.70 -5.55
C THR A 17 9.48 8.94 -6.13
N VAL A 18 8.23 8.81 -6.60
CA VAL A 18 7.39 9.94 -7.03
C VAL A 18 6.38 10.33 -5.95
N ASN A 19 6.62 9.94 -4.71
CA ASN A 19 5.81 10.28 -3.53
C ASN A 19 4.36 9.79 -3.65
N GLN A 20 4.17 8.60 -4.17
CA GLN A 20 2.90 7.89 -4.13
C GLN A 20 2.95 6.85 -3.01
N TYR A 21 1.99 6.91 -2.09
CA TYR A 21 1.81 5.87 -1.08
C TYR A 21 1.01 4.72 -1.66
N ARG A 22 1.39 3.51 -1.32
CA ARG A 22 0.69 2.28 -1.72
C ARG A 22 0.51 1.38 -0.51
N ALA A 23 -0.74 1.08 -0.18
CA ALA A 23 -1.07 0.15 0.92
C ALA A 23 -1.52 -1.18 0.33
N VAL A 24 -0.83 -2.26 0.67
CA VAL A 24 -1.21 -3.61 0.21
C VAL A 24 -2.36 -4.11 1.07
N LEU A 25 -3.51 -4.34 0.45
CA LEU A 25 -4.76 -4.67 1.14
C LEU A 25 -5.06 -6.16 1.17
N ALA A 26 -4.64 -6.91 0.15
CA ALA A 26 -4.86 -8.34 0.07
C ALA A 26 -3.89 -8.96 -0.93
N MET A 27 -3.58 -10.23 -0.72
CA MET A 27 -2.73 -11.02 -1.63
C MET A 27 -3.30 -12.43 -1.75
N LYS A 28 -3.32 -12.96 -2.97
CA LYS A 28 -3.71 -14.34 -3.23
C LYS A 28 -2.97 -14.84 -4.47
N GLY A 29 -2.25 -15.94 -4.33
CA GLY A 29 -1.46 -16.48 -5.44
C GLY A 29 -0.43 -15.46 -5.91
N GLU A 30 -0.45 -15.12 -7.19
CA GLU A 30 0.47 -14.17 -7.80
C GLU A 30 -0.04 -12.72 -7.80
N PHE A 31 -1.25 -12.48 -7.28
CA PHE A 31 -1.93 -11.18 -7.38
C PHE A 31 -2.07 -10.49 -6.03
N LEU A 32 -2.15 -9.17 -6.09
CA LEU A 32 -2.47 -8.36 -4.93
C LEU A 32 -3.42 -7.22 -5.32
N ILE A 33 -4.04 -6.66 -4.28
CA ILE A 33 -4.84 -5.44 -4.39
C ILE A 33 -4.18 -4.40 -3.49
N TYR A 34 -4.00 -3.19 -4.00
CA TYR A 34 -3.44 -2.09 -3.20
C TYR A 34 -4.22 -0.81 -3.39
N ALA A 35 -4.16 0.05 -2.36
CA ALA A 35 -4.69 1.40 -2.39
C ALA A 35 -3.58 2.37 -2.80
N PRO A 36 -3.73 3.12 -3.90
CA PRO A 36 -2.76 4.13 -4.29
C PRO A 36 -3.18 5.51 -3.83
N SER A 37 -2.23 6.35 -3.43
CA SER A 37 -2.44 7.78 -3.31
C SER A 37 -2.13 8.45 -4.65
N LEU A 38 -2.38 9.75 -4.73
CA LEU A 38 -1.85 10.55 -5.84
C LEU A 38 -0.32 10.59 -5.75
N GLU A 39 0.34 10.71 -6.89
CA GLU A 39 1.77 11.02 -6.93
C GLU A 39 1.99 12.44 -6.39
N GLY A 40 3.13 12.68 -5.76
CA GLY A 40 3.42 13.99 -5.17
C GLY A 40 2.66 14.27 -3.88
N THR A 41 2.12 13.22 -3.24
CA THR A 41 1.43 13.37 -1.95
C THR A 41 2.43 13.82 -0.88
N ALA A 42 2.03 14.83 -0.10
CA ALA A 42 2.84 15.33 1.01
C ALA A 42 3.08 14.24 2.07
N SER A 43 4.10 14.43 2.88
CA SER A 43 4.45 13.48 3.95
C SER A 43 3.24 13.16 4.81
N LEU A 44 3.00 11.86 5.00
CA LEU A 44 1.89 11.35 5.78
C LEU A 44 2.31 11.23 7.25
N ASN A 45 1.44 11.65 8.16
CA ASN A 45 1.60 11.35 9.57
C ASN A 45 1.21 9.89 9.79
N LEU A 46 2.19 9.02 10.01
CA LEU A 46 1.97 7.58 10.13
C LEU A 46 1.23 7.16 11.40
N ASP A 47 1.12 8.07 12.38
CA ASP A 47 0.34 7.82 13.60
C ASP A 47 -1.13 8.24 13.43
N SER A 48 -1.46 8.96 12.37
CA SER A 48 -2.83 9.38 12.08
C SER A 48 -3.64 8.21 11.51
N THR A 49 -4.94 8.19 11.81
CA THR A 49 -5.88 7.25 11.18
C THR A 49 -6.34 7.73 9.80
N LYS A 50 -5.99 8.96 9.41
CA LYS A 50 -6.32 9.50 8.09
C LYS A 50 -5.36 8.94 7.05
N MET A 51 -5.91 8.30 6.03
CA MET A 51 -5.13 7.73 4.93
C MET A 51 -5.29 8.58 3.67
N PRO A 52 -4.28 8.61 2.77
CA PRO A 52 -4.27 9.50 1.60
C PRO A 52 -4.87 8.88 0.35
N PHE A 53 -5.84 7.98 0.48
CA PHE A 53 -6.39 7.20 -0.64
C PHE A 53 -7.79 7.64 -1.07
N GLU A 54 -8.30 8.75 -0.54
CA GLU A 54 -9.63 9.22 -0.82
C GLU A 54 -9.80 9.54 -2.31
N ASN A 55 -10.90 9.03 -2.90
CA ASN A 55 -11.22 9.21 -4.32
C ASN A 55 -10.22 8.55 -5.29
N MET A 56 -9.33 7.70 -4.79
CA MET A 56 -8.42 6.93 -5.63
C MET A 56 -8.88 5.47 -5.64
N PRO A 57 -9.28 4.92 -6.79
CA PRO A 57 -9.73 3.53 -6.84
C PRO A 57 -8.59 2.57 -6.55
N PHE A 58 -8.93 1.43 -5.95
CA PHE A 58 -7.96 0.36 -5.76
C PHE A 58 -7.40 -0.12 -7.09
N LYS A 59 -6.23 -0.75 -7.04
CA LYS A 59 -5.62 -1.41 -8.19
C LYS A 59 -5.32 -2.85 -7.87
N LYS A 60 -5.46 -3.71 -8.88
CA LYS A 60 -5.07 -5.12 -8.80
C LYS A 60 -3.92 -5.32 -9.77
N CYS A 61 -2.87 -5.98 -9.32
CA CYS A 61 -1.73 -6.31 -10.18
C CYS A 61 -1.03 -7.57 -9.67
N GLN A 62 -0.07 -8.05 -10.45
CA GLN A 62 0.79 -9.14 -9.99
C GLN A 62 1.76 -8.60 -8.93
N ILE A 63 2.11 -9.47 -7.98
CA ILE A 63 3.09 -9.13 -6.93
C ILE A 63 4.43 -8.71 -7.57
N SER A 64 4.85 -9.40 -8.62
CA SER A 64 6.09 -9.07 -9.33
C SER A 64 6.05 -7.65 -9.93
N THR A 65 4.92 -7.25 -10.49
CA THR A 65 4.73 -5.90 -11.05
C THR A 65 4.79 -4.84 -9.96
N PHE A 66 4.12 -5.09 -8.84
CA PHE A 66 4.15 -4.19 -7.70
C PHE A 66 5.59 -4.00 -7.17
N ALA A 67 6.33 -5.10 -7.05
CA ALA A 67 7.70 -5.10 -6.52
C ALA A 67 8.71 -4.37 -7.43
N LYS A 68 8.45 -4.33 -8.74
CA LYS A 68 9.37 -3.72 -9.72
C LYS A 68 9.31 -2.20 -9.77
N LYS A 69 8.34 -1.58 -9.13
CA LYS A 69 8.25 -0.11 -9.06
C LYS A 69 9.46 0.42 -8.28
N ASP A 70 9.83 1.65 -8.53
CA ASP A 70 10.92 2.29 -7.81
C ASP A 70 10.41 2.87 -6.49
N TYR A 71 10.94 2.38 -5.38
CA TYR A 71 10.52 2.75 -4.02
C TYR A 71 11.63 3.49 -3.30
N GLN A 72 11.22 4.33 -2.35
CA GLN A 72 12.12 4.98 -1.40
C GLN A 72 11.82 4.49 0.01
N MET A 73 12.75 4.68 0.92
CA MET A 73 12.58 4.31 2.32
C MET A 73 11.80 5.37 3.09
N PHE A 74 11.07 4.93 4.10
CA PHE A 74 10.55 5.81 5.14
C PHE A 74 11.67 6.14 6.12
N ASP A 75 11.71 7.38 6.60
CA ASP A 75 12.64 7.81 7.64
C ASP A 75 11.87 8.06 8.93
N PHE A 76 12.14 7.25 9.95
CA PHE A 76 11.54 7.36 11.28
C PHE A 76 12.62 7.72 12.30
N ASN A 77 12.77 9.02 12.59
CA ASN A 77 13.73 9.48 13.61
C ASN A 77 15.15 8.92 13.40
N GLY A 78 15.62 8.95 12.16
CA GLY A 78 16.94 8.46 11.81
C GLY A 78 17.01 6.97 11.50
N THR A 79 15.90 6.24 11.61
CA THR A 79 15.81 4.83 11.22
C THR A 79 15.06 4.74 9.89
N GLU A 80 15.70 4.14 8.90
CA GLU A 80 15.09 3.94 7.58
C GLU A 80 14.41 2.57 7.51
N ALA A 81 13.21 2.52 6.91
CA ALA A 81 12.46 1.30 6.69
C ALA A 81 11.85 1.29 5.29
N ILE A 82 11.86 0.12 4.64
CA ILE A 82 11.30 -0.07 3.29
C ILE A 82 9.77 -0.05 3.30
N LYS A 83 9.16 -0.40 4.41
CA LYS A 83 7.71 -0.49 4.57
C LYS A 83 7.30 -0.13 5.99
N HIS A 84 6.03 0.23 6.15
CA HIS A 84 5.45 0.57 7.44
C HIS A 84 4.17 -0.25 7.63
N LYS A 85 4.09 -0.99 8.72
CA LYS A 85 2.91 -1.79 9.05
C LYS A 85 1.77 -0.87 9.50
N LEU A 86 0.64 -0.92 8.80
CA LEU A 86 -0.56 -0.20 9.19
C LEU A 86 -1.27 -0.94 10.32
N ASN A 87 -1.92 -0.19 11.22
CA ASN A 87 -2.79 -0.80 12.21
C ASN A 87 -4.16 -1.13 11.59
N GLU A 88 -5.02 -1.84 12.33
CA GLU A 88 -6.32 -2.27 11.82
C GLU A 88 -7.21 -1.11 11.39
N ILE A 89 -7.18 0.00 12.13
CA ILE A 89 -7.99 1.19 11.82
C ILE A 89 -7.52 1.83 10.52
N GLN A 90 -6.21 2.00 10.37
CA GLN A 90 -5.62 2.57 9.15
C GLN A 90 -5.90 1.70 7.94
N LEU A 91 -5.79 0.38 8.09
CA LEU A 91 -6.04 -0.55 7.00
C LEU A 91 -7.51 -0.53 6.59
N ALA A 92 -8.44 -0.50 7.55
CA ALA A 92 -9.87 -0.39 7.28
C ALA A 92 -10.20 0.92 6.55
N GLU A 93 -9.58 2.03 6.96
CA GLU A 93 -9.77 3.33 6.30
C GLU A 93 -9.28 3.29 4.86
N ALA A 94 -8.11 2.68 4.61
CA ALA A 94 -7.58 2.53 3.25
C ALA A 94 -8.55 1.74 2.36
N ILE A 95 -9.08 0.63 2.86
CA ILE A 95 -10.03 -0.21 2.13
C ILE A 95 -11.29 0.58 1.78
N THR A 96 -11.81 1.34 2.73
CA THR A 96 -13.01 2.16 2.54
C THR A 96 -12.77 3.27 1.52
N GLN A 97 -11.66 3.99 1.63
CA GLN A 97 -11.35 5.11 0.74
C GLN A 97 -11.23 4.70 -0.72
N CYS A 98 -10.61 3.57 -0.99
CA CYS A 98 -10.42 3.10 -2.37
C CYS A 98 -11.53 2.14 -2.83
N ASN A 99 -12.55 1.92 -2.00
CA ASN A 99 -13.70 1.07 -2.32
C ASN A 99 -13.31 -0.36 -2.72
N ALA A 100 -12.40 -0.97 -1.96
CA ALA A 100 -11.80 -2.26 -2.31
C ALA A 100 -12.47 -3.47 -1.68
N LYS A 101 -13.46 -3.29 -0.81
CA LYS A 101 -14.03 -4.40 -0.01
C LYS A 101 -14.49 -5.58 -0.87
N SER A 102 -15.29 -5.30 -1.91
CA SER A 102 -15.80 -6.36 -2.80
C SER A 102 -14.68 -7.03 -3.60
N ALA A 103 -13.72 -6.25 -4.08
CA ALA A 103 -12.60 -6.76 -4.85
C ALA A 103 -11.71 -7.68 -4.00
N ILE A 104 -11.50 -7.32 -2.74
CA ILE A 104 -10.74 -8.15 -1.80
C ILE A 104 -11.47 -9.47 -1.57
N ALA A 105 -12.77 -9.44 -1.30
CA ALA A 105 -13.56 -10.64 -1.10
C ALA A 105 -13.52 -11.56 -2.33
N THR A 106 -13.61 -11.00 -3.52
CA THR A 106 -13.52 -11.74 -4.78
C THR A 106 -12.15 -12.39 -4.95
N LEU A 107 -11.08 -11.64 -4.70
CA LEU A 107 -9.71 -12.17 -4.81
C LEU A 107 -9.49 -13.33 -3.84
N LEU A 108 -9.90 -13.18 -2.58
CA LEU A 108 -9.68 -14.21 -1.57
C LEU A 108 -10.55 -15.46 -1.75
N ALA A 109 -11.63 -15.36 -2.53
CA ALA A 109 -12.51 -16.48 -2.85
C ALA A 109 -12.03 -17.28 -4.05
N GLU A 110 -11.06 -16.80 -4.79
CA GLU A 110 -10.51 -17.48 -5.96
C GLU A 110 -9.70 -18.74 -5.60
#